data_9a47c326c69080fd4df5a1b293e17b2f
#
_entry.id   9a47c326c69080fd4df5a1b293e17b2f
#
_cell.length_a   1.000
_cell.length_b   1.000
_cell.length_c   1.000
_cell.angle_alpha   90.00
_cell.angle_beta   90.00
_cell.angle_gamma   90.00
#
_symmetry.space_group_name_H-M   'P 1'
#
loop_
_entity.id
_entity.type
_entity.pdbx_description
1 polymer ?
#
loop_
_entity_poly.entity_id
_entity_poly.type
_entity_poly.pdbx_seq_one_letter_code
_entity_poly.pdbx_strand_id
1 'polypeptide(L)'
;MPEDAAGPVRIAIAGYGWWGQHMVRRLSGNEAIQPVLVIEPSNERREQVAQHGIRTVAAFEDALTDDTIDAVVLTTPNTMHEEQVIATAGAGKHVFCEKPLGLTGASARRSVAACNDAGLVLGIGHERRFEPALQRVRTMIEAGELGTIMHAESAFSHDKLIHVPAGDWRTSKSISPAAGMTAMGIHLSDLYISLFGRVKTVQALTTNRVLDWETGDVVTVQLGFEAGMTASLSAVLATPHFIRFHVFGSDQWVEVRNDTHPDTPGGIAELVLAKTGEPMKTERYEWTDTVVANLEAFADAIRGRAPYPYTSEELVHNIEVLEAIARSSESGETIHL
;
A
#
# COMPACT_ATOMS: atom_id res chain seq x y z
N MET A 1 -30.93 -14.41 -9.67
CA MET A 1 -29.48 -14.37 -9.98
C MET A 1 -29.34 -13.72 -11.33
N PRO A 2 -28.88 -12.46 -11.46
CA PRO A 2 -28.44 -12.00 -12.76
C PRO A 2 -27.02 -12.52 -12.97
N GLU A 3 -26.89 -13.31 -14.03
CA GLU A 3 -25.65 -13.89 -14.52
C GLU A 3 -24.63 -12.82 -14.92
N ASP A 4 -23.37 -13.13 -14.70
CA ASP A 4 -22.08 -12.74 -15.25
C ASP A 4 -22.03 -11.99 -16.62
N ALA A 5 -22.82 -10.96 -16.80
CA ALA A 5 -22.90 -10.21 -18.07
C ALA A 5 -22.12 -8.89 -18.07
N ALA A 6 -21.39 -8.57 -17.02
CA ALA A 6 -20.53 -7.39 -17.01
C ALA A 6 -19.09 -7.81 -17.31
N GLY A 7 -18.59 -7.45 -18.50
CA GLY A 7 -17.16 -7.61 -18.86
C GLY A 7 -16.20 -7.01 -17.83
N PRO A 8 -14.88 -6.97 -18.10
CA PRO A 8 -13.90 -6.44 -17.17
C PRO A 8 -14.23 -5.02 -16.72
N VAL A 9 -13.83 -4.65 -15.49
CA VAL A 9 -13.86 -3.25 -15.03
C VAL A 9 -12.90 -2.45 -15.91
N ARG A 10 -13.40 -1.46 -16.63
CA ARG A 10 -12.62 -0.62 -17.54
C ARG A 10 -12.02 0.53 -16.78
N ILE A 11 -10.69 0.58 -16.71
CA ILE A 11 -9.98 1.59 -15.94
C ILE A 11 -9.21 2.58 -16.79
N ALA A 12 -9.15 3.83 -16.29
CA ALA A 12 -8.15 4.80 -16.69
C ALA A 12 -7.00 4.77 -15.66
N ILE A 13 -5.74 4.76 -16.12
CA ILE A 13 -4.56 4.89 -15.25
C ILE A 13 -4.05 6.33 -15.35
N ALA A 14 -4.04 7.07 -14.24
CA ALA A 14 -3.49 8.41 -14.16
C ALA A 14 -2.02 8.37 -13.76
N GLY A 15 -1.16 8.86 -14.67
CA GLY A 15 0.29 8.81 -14.58
C GLY A 15 0.90 7.57 -15.26
N TYR A 16 1.89 7.79 -16.12
CA TYR A 16 2.66 6.73 -16.80
C TYR A 16 4.14 6.79 -16.42
N GLY A 17 4.37 7.05 -15.11
CA GLY A 17 5.66 6.89 -14.48
C GLY A 17 6.03 5.40 -14.32
N TRP A 18 7.06 5.11 -13.53
CA TRP A 18 7.50 3.72 -13.30
C TRP A 18 6.34 2.80 -12.86
N TRP A 19 5.49 3.27 -11.91
CA TRP A 19 4.39 2.45 -11.36
C TRP A 19 3.24 2.29 -12.35
N GLY A 20 2.83 3.34 -13.06
CA GLY A 20 1.80 3.24 -14.09
C GLY A 20 2.18 2.30 -15.22
N GLN A 21 3.45 2.34 -15.68
CA GLN A 21 3.98 1.38 -16.66
C GLN A 21 3.94 -0.06 -16.13
N HIS A 22 4.24 -0.22 -14.84
CA HIS A 22 4.19 -1.51 -14.16
C HIS A 22 2.77 -2.10 -14.14
N MET A 23 1.77 -1.28 -13.78
CA MET A 23 0.37 -1.69 -13.80
C MET A 23 -0.14 -2.03 -15.20
N VAL A 24 0.16 -1.22 -16.20
CA VAL A 24 -0.23 -1.50 -17.59
C VAL A 24 0.28 -2.87 -18.05
N ARG A 25 1.55 -3.17 -17.76
CA ARG A 25 2.14 -4.48 -18.13
C ARG A 25 1.51 -5.65 -17.39
N ARG A 26 1.28 -5.52 -16.08
CA ARG A 26 0.72 -6.59 -15.25
C ARG A 26 -0.74 -6.89 -15.52
N LEU A 27 -1.51 -5.87 -15.90
CA LEU A 27 -2.93 -6.01 -16.22
C LEU A 27 -3.17 -6.39 -17.69
N SER A 28 -2.12 -6.57 -18.49
CA SER A 28 -2.28 -7.01 -19.88
C SER A 28 -2.93 -8.39 -19.95
N GLY A 29 -4.11 -8.46 -20.57
CA GLY A 29 -4.89 -9.70 -20.69
C GLY A 29 -5.64 -10.12 -19.42
N ASN A 30 -5.71 -9.27 -18.39
CA ASN A 30 -6.51 -9.55 -17.20
C ASN A 30 -8.01 -9.53 -17.52
N GLU A 31 -8.76 -10.54 -17.07
CA GLU A 31 -10.18 -10.72 -17.38
C GLU A 31 -11.11 -9.95 -16.42
N ALA A 32 -10.63 -9.59 -15.23
CA ALA A 32 -11.42 -8.90 -14.21
C ALA A 32 -11.36 -7.38 -14.35
N ILE A 33 -10.18 -6.83 -14.72
CA ILE A 33 -9.90 -5.41 -14.77
C ILE A 33 -8.98 -5.08 -15.95
N GLN A 34 -9.34 -4.06 -16.73
CA GLN A 34 -8.66 -3.78 -18.00
C GLN A 34 -8.32 -2.29 -18.15
N PRO A 35 -7.04 -1.93 -18.31
CA PRO A 35 -6.63 -0.58 -18.70
C PRO A 35 -7.10 -0.27 -20.12
N VAL A 36 -7.96 0.72 -20.29
CA VAL A 36 -8.47 1.17 -21.60
C VAL A 36 -8.06 2.60 -21.93
N LEU A 37 -7.58 3.35 -20.94
CA LEU A 37 -7.13 4.72 -21.06
C LEU A 37 -5.92 4.96 -20.14
N VAL A 38 -4.97 5.76 -20.59
CA VAL A 38 -3.89 6.31 -19.75
C VAL A 38 -3.92 7.83 -19.83
N ILE A 39 -3.88 8.48 -18.69
CA ILE A 39 -3.79 9.93 -18.55
C ILE A 39 -2.34 10.28 -18.29
N GLU A 40 -1.68 10.97 -19.22
CA GLU A 40 -0.26 11.32 -19.11
C GLU A 40 0.00 12.64 -19.86
N PRO A 41 0.48 13.68 -19.17
CA PRO A 41 0.77 14.97 -19.80
C PRO A 41 1.89 14.94 -20.85
N SER A 42 2.89 14.06 -20.70
CA SER A 42 4.04 13.94 -21.60
C SER A 42 3.66 13.28 -22.93
N ASN A 43 3.90 13.96 -24.06
CA ASN A 43 3.69 13.41 -25.39
C ASN A 43 4.53 12.15 -25.62
N GLU A 44 5.79 12.17 -25.23
CA GLU A 44 6.72 11.04 -25.39
C GLU A 44 6.19 9.78 -24.67
N ARG A 45 5.70 9.95 -23.45
CA ARG A 45 5.14 8.83 -22.68
C ARG A 45 3.83 8.33 -23.27
N ARG A 46 2.97 9.21 -23.82
CA ARG A 46 1.76 8.79 -24.50
C ARG A 46 2.05 7.96 -25.75
N GLU A 47 3.11 8.29 -26.50
CA GLU A 47 3.58 7.47 -27.64
C GLU A 47 4.01 6.08 -27.20
N GLN A 48 4.66 5.95 -26.02
CA GLN A 48 5.00 4.65 -25.43
C GLN A 48 3.74 3.85 -25.07
N VAL A 49 2.71 4.49 -24.50
CA VAL A 49 1.43 3.83 -24.17
C VAL A 49 0.73 3.32 -25.43
N ALA A 50 0.76 4.08 -26.53
CA ALA A 50 0.11 3.71 -27.79
C ALA A 50 0.63 2.36 -28.35
N GLN A 51 1.86 1.96 -28.02
CA GLN A 51 2.42 0.65 -28.41
C GLN A 51 1.67 -0.53 -27.73
N HIS A 52 0.97 -0.29 -26.64
CA HIS A 52 0.13 -1.28 -25.96
C HIS A 52 -1.32 -1.30 -26.49
N GLY A 53 -1.67 -0.48 -27.49
CA GLY A 53 -3.02 -0.37 -28.01
C GLY A 53 -4.01 0.32 -27.07
N ILE A 54 -3.54 1.04 -26.06
CA ILE A 54 -4.34 1.74 -25.05
C ILE A 54 -4.51 3.20 -25.49
N ARG A 55 -5.72 3.75 -25.35
CA ARG A 55 -6.00 5.18 -25.61
C ARG A 55 -5.25 6.07 -24.63
N THR A 56 -4.93 7.29 -25.02
CA THR A 56 -4.28 8.27 -24.16
C THR A 56 -4.93 9.63 -24.22
N VAL A 57 -4.92 10.33 -23.08
CA VAL A 57 -5.31 11.74 -22.95
C VAL A 57 -4.25 12.50 -22.17
N ALA A 58 -4.19 13.83 -22.33
CA ALA A 58 -3.24 14.65 -21.61
C ALA A 58 -3.81 15.19 -20.28
N ALA A 59 -5.08 15.53 -20.25
CA ALA A 59 -5.74 16.12 -19.09
C ALA A 59 -6.51 15.07 -18.29
N PHE A 60 -6.50 15.25 -16.98
CA PHE A 60 -7.19 14.34 -16.04
C PHE A 60 -8.71 14.38 -16.25
N GLU A 61 -9.22 15.56 -16.50
CA GLU A 61 -10.65 15.86 -16.71
C GLU A 61 -11.25 15.11 -17.90
N ASP A 62 -10.44 14.81 -18.93
CA ASP A 62 -10.90 14.06 -20.11
C ASP A 62 -11.34 12.63 -19.74
N ALA A 63 -10.67 12.01 -18.76
CA ALA A 63 -11.06 10.69 -18.26
C ALA A 63 -12.32 10.74 -17.38
N LEU A 64 -12.54 11.83 -16.68
CA LEU A 64 -13.71 11.98 -15.80
C LEU A 64 -15.02 12.08 -16.59
N THR A 65 -14.97 12.60 -17.80
CA THR A 65 -16.14 12.75 -18.71
C THR A 65 -16.32 11.57 -19.66
N ASP A 66 -15.43 10.58 -19.65
CA ASP A 66 -15.51 9.40 -20.53
C ASP A 66 -16.41 8.32 -19.91
N ASP A 67 -17.61 8.15 -20.44
CA ASP A 67 -18.59 7.15 -19.98
C ASP A 67 -18.13 5.70 -20.19
N THR A 68 -17.06 5.47 -20.94
CA THR A 68 -16.48 4.14 -21.11
C THR A 68 -15.56 3.72 -19.96
N ILE A 69 -15.31 4.58 -18.98
CA ILE A 69 -14.44 4.35 -17.84
C ILE A 69 -15.29 4.08 -16.60
N ASP A 70 -15.09 2.93 -15.96
CA ASP A 70 -15.77 2.53 -14.74
C ASP A 70 -15.02 3.03 -13.49
N ALA A 71 -13.67 3.09 -13.54
CA ALA A 71 -12.83 3.49 -12.42
C ALA A 71 -11.53 4.18 -12.88
N VAL A 72 -10.93 4.98 -11.98
CA VAL A 72 -9.61 5.59 -12.19
C VAL A 72 -8.62 5.01 -11.20
N VAL A 73 -7.46 4.60 -11.69
CA VAL A 73 -6.30 4.16 -10.90
C VAL A 73 -5.29 5.30 -10.86
N LEU A 74 -5.01 5.82 -9.67
CA LEU A 74 -4.13 6.95 -9.45
C LEU A 74 -2.71 6.47 -9.13
N THR A 75 -1.75 6.74 -10.02
CA THR A 75 -0.32 6.46 -9.86
C THR A 75 0.51 7.75 -9.95
N THR A 76 -0.12 8.85 -9.63
CA THR A 76 0.42 10.22 -9.63
C THR A 76 1.24 10.51 -8.37
N PRO A 77 1.93 11.65 -8.28
CA PRO A 77 2.60 12.05 -7.04
C PRO A 77 1.63 12.20 -5.85
N ASN A 78 2.10 11.87 -4.65
CA ASN A 78 1.33 11.82 -3.40
C ASN A 78 0.47 13.06 -3.13
N THR A 79 0.96 14.24 -3.50
CA THR A 79 0.26 15.52 -3.29
C THR A 79 -0.97 15.71 -4.16
N MET A 80 -1.13 14.91 -5.21
CA MET A 80 -2.27 14.99 -6.13
C MET A 80 -3.41 14.04 -5.73
N HIS A 81 -3.15 13.06 -4.85
CA HIS A 81 -4.08 11.98 -4.56
C HIS A 81 -5.42 12.47 -4.05
N GLU A 82 -5.44 13.35 -3.04
CA GLU A 82 -6.69 13.85 -2.45
C GLU A 82 -7.59 14.53 -3.50
N GLU A 83 -7.04 15.49 -4.24
CA GLU A 83 -7.79 16.24 -5.26
C GLU A 83 -8.33 15.28 -6.35
N GLN A 84 -7.50 14.36 -6.81
CA GLN A 84 -7.88 13.40 -7.85
C GLN A 84 -8.90 12.37 -7.36
N VAL A 85 -8.81 11.89 -6.12
CA VAL A 85 -9.83 11.01 -5.51
C VAL A 85 -11.16 11.72 -5.45
N ILE A 86 -11.20 12.97 -4.94
CA ILE A 86 -12.44 13.74 -4.81
C ILE A 86 -13.05 14.05 -6.19
N ALA A 87 -12.23 14.46 -7.16
CA ALA A 87 -12.70 14.74 -8.51
C ALA A 87 -13.25 13.48 -9.20
N THR A 88 -12.59 12.35 -9.05
CA THR A 88 -13.02 11.06 -9.61
C THR A 88 -14.34 10.61 -9.00
N ALA A 89 -14.46 10.66 -7.65
CA ALA A 89 -15.70 10.35 -6.96
C ALA A 89 -16.84 11.30 -7.35
N GLY A 90 -16.56 12.60 -7.50
CA GLY A 90 -17.51 13.60 -7.98
C GLY A 90 -18.01 13.35 -9.41
N ALA A 91 -17.23 12.64 -10.24
CA ALA A 91 -17.62 12.20 -11.58
C ALA A 91 -18.35 10.83 -11.58
N GLY A 92 -18.65 10.27 -10.42
CA GLY A 92 -19.37 9.00 -10.29
C GLY A 92 -18.55 7.77 -10.67
N LYS A 93 -17.21 7.85 -10.63
CA LYS A 93 -16.32 6.74 -10.97
C LYS A 93 -15.65 6.19 -9.71
N HIS A 94 -15.46 4.85 -9.66
CA HIS A 94 -14.70 4.20 -8.62
C HIS A 94 -13.22 4.63 -8.64
N VAL A 95 -12.56 4.58 -7.50
CA VAL A 95 -11.17 5.04 -7.35
C VAL A 95 -10.30 3.94 -6.80
N PHE A 96 -9.16 3.68 -7.42
CA PHE A 96 -8.04 2.97 -6.81
C PHE A 96 -6.89 3.97 -6.69
N CYS A 97 -6.49 4.27 -5.46
CA CYS A 97 -5.40 5.21 -5.19
C CYS A 97 -4.14 4.46 -4.78
N GLU A 98 -3.00 4.77 -5.42
CA GLU A 98 -1.73 4.33 -4.87
C GLU A 98 -1.47 4.96 -3.50
N LYS A 99 -0.69 4.27 -2.73
CA LYS A 99 -0.31 4.74 -1.39
C LYS A 99 0.75 5.86 -1.46
N PRO A 100 0.74 6.77 -0.50
CA PRO A 100 -0.24 6.96 0.57
C PRO A 100 -1.55 7.59 0.04
N LEU A 101 -2.69 7.28 0.66
CA LEU A 101 -3.99 7.89 0.29
C LEU A 101 -3.98 9.42 0.43
N GLY A 102 -3.13 9.93 1.29
CA GLY A 102 -2.89 11.35 1.55
C GLY A 102 -1.70 11.52 2.48
N LEU A 103 -1.38 12.76 2.85
CA LEU A 103 -0.27 13.07 3.75
C LEU A 103 -0.72 13.44 5.17
N THR A 104 -2.03 13.64 5.37
CA THR A 104 -2.63 13.96 6.66
C THR A 104 -3.92 13.15 6.88
N GLY A 105 -4.25 12.82 8.12
CA GLY A 105 -5.50 12.17 8.47
C GLY A 105 -6.73 12.97 7.98
N ALA A 106 -6.65 14.29 7.96
CA ALA A 106 -7.70 15.15 7.43
C ALA A 106 -7.91 14.96 5.92
N SER A 107 -6.84 14.86 5.13
CA SER A 107 -6.93 14.61 3.68
C SER A 107 -7.50 13.23 3.38
N ALA A 108 -7.06 12.20 4.11
CA ALA A 108 -7.58 10.85 3.98
C ALA A 108 -9.09 10.77 4.31
N ARG A 109 -9.54 11.45 5.38
CA ARG A 109 -10.96 11.53 5.71
C ARG A 109 -11.80 12.16 4.60
N ARG A 110 -11.33 13.25 3.95
CA ARG A 110 -12.06 13.86 2.83
C ARG A 110 -12.13 12.94 1.62
N SER A 111 -11.04 12.26 1.29
CA SER A 111 -10.99 11.27 0.21
C SER A 111 -11.96 10.12 0.44
N VAL A 112 -11.95 9.54 1.65
CA VAL A 112 -12.86 8.45 2.04
C VAL A 112 -14.31 8.91 2.02
N ALA A 113 -14.61 10.10 2.57
CA ALA A 113 -15.96 10.65 2.60
C ALA A 113 -16.50 10.86 1.17
N ALA A 114 -15.71 11.41 0.26
CA ALA A 114 -16.13 11.65 -1.12
C ALA A 114 -16.56 10.35 -1.83
N CYS A 115 -15.83 9.24 -1.62
CA CYS A 115 -16.21 7.95 -2.19
C CYS A 115 -17.43 7.33 -1.49
N ASN A 116 -17.48 7.37 -0.15
CA ASN A 116 -18.58 6.80 0.62
C ASN A 116 -19.92 7.53 0.32
N ASP A 117 -19.90 8.87 0.28
CA ASP A 117 -21.10 9.69 0.02
C ASP A 117 -21.66 9.45 -1.40
N ALA A 118 -20.78 9.10 -2.33
CA ALA A 118 -21.16 8.74 -3.70
C ALA A 118 -21.49 7.23 -3.88
N GLY A 119 -21.34 6.40 -2.84
CA GLY A 119 -21.56 4.95 -2.93
C GLY A 119 -20.53 4.22 -3.80
N LEU A 120 -19.31 4.76 -3.89
CA LEU A 120 -18.24 4.26 -4.75
C LEU A 120 -17.19 3.49 -3.95
N VAL A 121 -16.56 2.51 -4.59
CA VAL A 121 -15.45 1.75 -4.00
C VAL A 121 -14.18 2.60 -4.07
N LEU A 122 -13.50 2.74 -2.93
CA LEU A 122 -12.16 3.29 -2.82
C LEU A 122 -11.17 2.15 -2.56
N GLY A 123 -10.34 1.82 -3.55
CA GLY A 123 -9.23 0.90 -3.42
C GLY A 123 -7.94 1.63 -3.05
N ILE A 124 -6.96 0.88 -2.52
CA ILE A 124 -5.67 1.39 -2.06
C ILE A 124 -4.52 0.46 -2.42
N GLY A 125 -3.37 1.00 -2.81
CA GLY A 125 -2.18 0.27 -3.20
C GLY A 125 -1.40 -0.37 -2.04
N HIS A 126 -2.07 -1.07 -1.12
CA HIS A 126 -1.44 -1.83 -0.03
C HIS A 126 -1.46 -3.34 -0.32
N GLU A 127 -0.85 -3.76 -1.41
CA GLU A 127 -0.88 -5.11 -1.97
C GLU A 127 -0.36 -6.20 -1.02
N ARG A 128 0.42 -5.85 0.01
CA ARG A 128 1.00 -6.84 0.93
C ARG A 128 -0.03 -7.65 1.72
N ARG A 129 -1.25 -7.15 1.91
CA ARG A 129 -2.34 -7.93 2.50
C ARG A 129 -2.71 -9.17 1.68
N PHE A 130 -2.30 -9.25 0.41
CA PHE A 130 -2.54 -10.37 -0.50
C PHE A 130 -1.38 -11.37 -0.58
N GLU A 131 -0.28 -11.17 0.16
CA GLU A 131 0.80 -12.14 0.22
C GLU A 131 0.35 -13.41 0.95
N PRO A 132 0.48 -14.61 0.33
CA PRO A 132 -0.04 -15.86 0.92
C PRO A 132 0.52 -16.14 2.32
N ALA A 133 1.80 -15.89 2.55
CA ALA A 133 2.41 -16.08 3.87
C ALA A 133 1.81 -15.15 4.93
N LEU A 134 1.51 -13.88 4.58
CA LEU A 134 0.88 -12.92 5.48
C LEU A 134 -0.61 -13.22 5.70
N GLN A 135 -1.30 -13.75 4.70
CA GLN A 135 -2.67 -14.27 4.85
C GLN A 135 -2.71 -15.47 5.81
N ARG A 136 -1.69 -16.35 5.75
CA ARG A 136 -1.54 -17.44 6.74
C ARG A 136 -1.37 -16.90 8.15
N VAL A 137 -0.53 -15.87 8.34
CA VAL A 137 -0.37 -15.20 9.66
C VAL A 137 -1.71 -14.63 10.15
N ARG A 138 -2.49 -13.97 9.28
CA ARG A 138 -3.83 -13.48 9.60
C ARG A 138 -4.73 -14.62 10.10
N THR A 139 -4.81 -15.71 9.34
CA THR A 139 -5.63 -16.89 9.71
C THR A 139 -5.21 -17.44 11.07
N MET A 140 -3.91 -17.50 11.37
CA MET A 140 -3.41 -17.96 12.66
C MET A 140 -3.82 -17.04 13.82
N ILE A 141 -3.77 -15.73 13.61
CA ILE A 141 -4.20 -14.73 14.61
C ILE A 141 -5.70 -14.87 14.86
N GLU A 142 -6.51 -14.89 13.79
CA GLU A 142 -7.97 -15.01 13.87
C GLU A 142 -8.43 -16.33 14.51
N ALA A 143 -7.70 -17.43 14.29
CA ALA A 143 -7.94 -18.71 14.92
C ALA A 143 -7.42 -18.80 16.38
N GLY A 144 -6.73 -17.76 16.87
CA GLY A 144 -6.12 -17.77 18.21
C GLY A 144 -4.92 -18.70 18.37
N GLU A 145 -4.34 -19.20 17.26
CA GLU A 145 -3.22 -20.13 17.29
C GLU A 145 -1.98 -19.58 18.00
N LEU A 146 -1.78 -18.25 17.98
CA LEU A 146 -0.65 -17.57 18.61
C LEU A 146 -0.85 -17.29 20.11
N GLY A 147 -2.06 -17.50 20.64
CA GLY A 147 -2.45 -17.04 21.97
C GLY A 147 -2.62 -15.52 22.02
N THR A 148 -2.27 -14.91 23.16
CA THR A 148 -2.27 -13.45 23.30
C THR A 148 -1.13 -12.83 22.49
N ILE A 149 -1.42 -11.90 21.60
CA ILE A 149 -0.38 -11.17 20.85
C ILE A 149 0.36 -10.22 21.81
N MET A 150 1.65 -10.42 21.95
CA MET A 150 2.51 -9.68 22.87
C MET A 150 3.21 -8.51 22.17
N HIS A 151 3.82 -8.79 21.02
CA HIS A 151 4.63 -7.84 20.28
C HIS A 151 4.70 -8.22 18.80
N ALA A 152 4.95 -7.25 17.91
CA ALA A 152 5.29 -7.50 16.53
C ALA A 152 6.51 -6.68 16.09
N GLU A 153 7.34 -7.25 15.21
CA GLU A 153 8.49 -6.57 14.62
C GLU A 153 8.44 -6.68 13.10
N SER A 154 8.76 -5.62 12.39
CA SER A 154 8.88 -5.69 10.94
C SER A 154 9.97 -4.78 10.39
N ALA A 155 10.49 -5.17 9.24
CA ALA A 155 11.40 -4.36 8.45
C ALA A 155 11.03 -4.44 6.97
N PHE A 156 11.13 -3.30 6.29
CA PHE A 156 11.05 -3.23 4.84
C PHE A 156 12.15 -2.30 4.35
N SER A 157 13.23 -2.88 3.86
CA SER A 157 14.46 -2.16 3.53
C SER A 157 15.01 -2.63 2.18
N HIS A 158 15.46 -1.70 1.36
CA HIS A 158 16.13 -1.97 0.08
C HIS A 158 16.81 -0.71 -0.45
N ASP A 159 17.66 -0.88 -1.48
CA ASP A 159 18.43 0.17 -2.12
C ASP A 159 17.88 0.64 -3.49
N LYS A 160 16.67 0.24 -3.87
CA LYS A 160 16.07 0.57 -5.19
C LYS A 160 15.96 2.08 -5.46
N LEU A 161 15.93 2.90 -4.42
CA LEU A 161 15.74 4.35 -4.52
C LEU A 161 17.02 5.17 -4.41
N ILE A 162 18.20 4.56 -4.18
CA ILE A 162 19.46 5.28 -3.97
C ILE A 162 19.90 6.15 -5.16
N HIS A 163 19.42 5.84 -6.35
CA HIS A 163 19.73 6.58 -7.59
C HIS A 163 18.69 7.64 -7.95
N VAL A 164 17.71 7.87 -7.07
CA VAL A 164 16.74 8.95 -7.26
C VAL A 164 17.47 10.28 -7.21
N PRO A 165 17.34 11.14 -8.25
CA PRO A 165 18.11 12.37 -8.34
C PRO A 165 17.70 13.36 -7.25
N ALA A 166 18.64 14.21 -6.84
CA ALA A 166 18.37 15.31 -5.94
C ALA A 166 17.27 16.23 -6.53
N GLY A 167 16.30 16.62 -5.68
CA GLY A 167 15.15 17.41 -6.10
C GLY A 167 13.96 16.61 -6.65
N ASP A 168 14.06 15.28 -6.75
CA ASP A 168 12.88 14.45 -6.95
C ASP A 168 11.93 14.59 -5.73
N TRP A 169 10.64 14.58 -5.96
CA TRP A 169 9.61 14.73 -4.93
C TRP A 169 9.75 13.70 -3.79
N ARG A 170 10.33 12.53 -4.06
CA ARG A 170 10.57 11.47 -3.07
C ARG A 170 11.63 11.84 -2.04
N THR A 171 12.49 12.81 -2.35
CA THR A 171 13.53 13.31 -1.44
C THR A 171 13.04 14.46 -0.57
N SER A 172 11.86 15.03 -0.89
CA SER A 172 11.28 16.15 -0.17
C SER A 172 10.48 15.71 1.06
N LYS A 173 10.78 16.30 2.20
CA LYS A 173 10.12 16.04 3.47
C LYS A 173 8.62 16.39 3.45
N SER A 174 8.22 17.41 2.68
CA SER A 174 6.83 17.83 2.56
C SER A 174 5.96 16.88 1.73
N ILE A 175 6.55 16.06 0.87
CA ILE A 175 5.84 15.17 -0.07
C ILE A 175 6.01 13.69 0.30
N SER A 176 7.16 13.34 0.86
CA SER A 176 7.52 11.98 1.25
C SER A 176 8.17 11.98 2.64
N PRO A 177 7.40 12.27 3.71
CA PRO A 177 7.95 12.41 5.06
C PRO A 177 8.50 11.10 5.63
N ALA A 178 9.36 11.25 6.65
CA ALA A 178 9.88 10.17 7.49
C ALA A 178 10.64 9.07 6.72
N ALA A 179 11.66 9.48 5.96
CA ALA A 179 12.59 8.57 5.28
C ALA A 179 11.87 7.47 4.45
N GLY A 180 12.23 6.22 4.65
CA GLY A 180 11.60 5.08 3.98
C GLY A 180 10.14 4.80 4.38
N MET A 181 9.55 5.58 5.29
CA MET A 181 8.18 5.32 5.75
C MET A 181 7.15 5.44 4.64
N THR A 182 7.15 6.57 3.91
CA THR A 182 6.20 6.81 2.81
C THR A 182 6.38 5.81 1.65
N ALA A 183 7.61 5.39 1.37
CA ALA A 183 7.89 4.46 0.26
C ALA A 183 7.61 3.00 0.62
N MET A 184 7.98 2.57 1.83
CA MET A 184 8.04 1.15 2.25
C MET A 184 7.30 0.90 3.57
N GLY A 185 7.63 1.64 4.62
CA GLY A 185 7.12 1.39 5.98
C GLY A 185 5.61 1.51 6.12
N ILE A 186 4.96 2.29 5.28
CA ILE A 186 3.49 2.46 5.26
C ILE A 186 2.74 1.15 4.95
N HIS A 187 3.34 0.22 4.22
CA HIS A 187 2.78 -1.12 4.02
C HIS A 187 2.82 -1.96 5.31
N LEU A 188 3.82 -1.72 6.17
CA LEU A 188 3.96 -2.43 7.45
C LEU A 188 2.95 -1.88 8.47
N SER A 189 2.77 -0.55 8.54
CA SER A 189 1.75 0.03 9.42
C SER A 189 0.33 -0.38 8.98
N ASP A 190 0.07 -0.46 7.68
CA ASP A 190 -1.18 -0.99 7.13
C ASP A 190 -1.44 -2.44 7.57
N LEU A 191 -0.43 -3.32 7.44
CA LEU A 191 -0.52 -4.70 7.91
C LEU A 191 -0.79 -4.77 9.42
N TYR A 192 -0.09 -3.98 10.22
CA TYR A 192 -0.30 -3.95 11.66
C TYR A 192 -1.71 -3.53 12.03
N ILE A 193 -2.23 -2.45 11.41
CA ILE A 193 -3.59 -1.98 11.66
C ILE A 193 -4.60 -3.06 11.30
N SER A 194 -4.41 -3.73 10.17
CA SER A 194 -5.31 -4.77 9.68
C SER A 194 -5.31 -6.04 10.53
N LEU A 195 -4.22 -6.32 11.26
CA LEU A 195 -4.07 -7.52 12.09
C LEU A 195 -4.35 -7.27 13.57
N PHE A 196 -4.04 -6.07 14.06
CA PHE A 196 -4.01 -5.77 15.49
C PHE A 196 -4.94 -4.62 15.91
N GLY A 197 -5.57 -3.95 14.94
CA GLY A 197 -6.47 -2.84 15.18
C GLY A 197 -5.75 -1.50 15.38
N ARG A 198 -6.38 -0.59 16.13
CA ARG A 198 -5.94 0.81 16.23
C ARG A 198 -4.64 0.98 16.99
N VAL A 199 -3.76 1.79 16.42
CA VAL A 199 -2.58 2.35 17.08
C VAL A 199 -3.02 3.50 17.99
N LYS A 200 -2.52 3.51 19.22
CA LYS A 200 -2.79 4.52 20.25
C LYS A 200 -1.64 5.49 20.44
N THR A 201 -0.39 5.00 20.30
CA THR A 201 0.81 5.81 20.53
C THR A 201 1.85 5.53 19.48
N VAL A 202 2.59 6.55 19.06
CA VAL A 202 3.66 6.50 18.06
C VAL A 202 4.88 7.22 18.58
N GLN A 203 6.04 6.56 18.54
CA GLN A 203 7.34 7.19 18.72
C GLN A 203 8.26 6.83 17.56
N ALA A 204 8.88 7.82 16.93
CA ALA A 204 9.70 7.61 15.74
C ALA A 204 11.01 8.40 15.78
N LEU A 205 12.03 7.83 15.12
CA LEU A 205 13.32 8.46 14.91
C LEU A 205 13.70 8.31 13.44
N THR A 206 14.13 9.41 12.81
CA THR A 206 14.72 9.42 11.47
C THR A 206 16.17 9.90 11.52
N THR A 207 17.01 9.33 10.67
CA THR A 207 18.42 9.76 10.54
C THR A 207 18.87 9.74 9.09
N ASN A 208 19.90 10.56 8.77
CA ASN A 208 20.63 10.53 7.52
C ASN A 208 21.98 9.86 7.77
N ARG A 209 22.27 8.78 7.03
CA ARG A 209 23.53 8.05 7.16
C ARG A 209 24.32 8.00 5.87
N VAL A 210 23.65 7.91 4.73
CA VAL A 210 24.25 7.72 3.40
C VAL A 210 23.67 8.69 2.39
N LEU A 211 22.32 8.85 2.37
CA LEU A 211 21.62 9.71 1.41
C LEU A 211 21.47 11.12 1.98
N ASP A 212 21.76 12.13 1.18
CA ASP A 212 21.55 13.53 1.55
C ASP A 212 20.13 13.97 1.18
N TRP A 213 19.14 13.32 1.81
CA TRP A 213 17.73 13.60 1.59
C TRP A 213 17.12 14.34 2.80
N GLU A 214 16.24 15.31 2.55
CA GLU A 214 15.52 16.01 3.61
C GLU A 214 14.74 15.08 4.54
N THR A 215 14.27 13.95 3.99
CA THR A 215 13.45 12.97 4.70
C THR A 215 14.25 12.03 5.60
N GLY A 216 15.57 11.97 5.43
CA GLY A 216 16.42 10.92 6.00
C GLY A 216 16.44 9.64 5.16
N ASP A 217 17.28 8.68 5.54
CA ASP A 217 17.43 7.39 4.88
C ASP A 217 17.18 6.18 5.79
N VAL A 218 16.99 6.43 7.08
CA VAL A 218 16.61 5.44 8.09
C VAL A 218 15.44 5.96 8.90
N VAL A 219 14.43 5.13 9.11
CA VAL A 219 13.36 5.37 10.09
C VAL A 219 13.19 4.14 10.97
N THR A 220 13.02 4.39 12.28
CA THR A 220 12.61 3.40 13.26
C THR A 220 11.38 3.91 14.01
N VAL A 221 10.40 3.05 14.25
CA VAL A 221 9.13 3.40 14.86
C VAL A 221 8.75 2.41 15.94
N GLN A 222 8.27 2.90 17.07
CA GLN A 222 7.62 2.13 18.13
C GLN A 222 6.13 2.50 18.15
N LEU A 223 5.27 1.49 18.21
CA LEU A 223 3.82 1.62 18.23
C LEU A 223 3.24 0.95 19.48
N GLY A 224 2.30 1.61 20.13
CA GLY A 224 1.43 1.01 21.14
C GLY A 224 0.01 0.94 20.62
N PHE A 225 -0.68 -0.19 20.82
CA PHE A 225 -2.03 -0.43 20.31
C PHE A 225 -3.08 -0.29 21.41
N GLU A 226 -4.32 0.03 21.04
CA GLU A 226 -5.46 0.04 21.97
C GLU A 226 -5.67 -1.35 22.60
N ALA A 227 -5.39 -2.43 21.87
CA ALA A 227 -5.42 -3.81 22.36
C ALA A 227 -4.35 -4.13 23.43
N GLY A 228 -3.44 -3.19 23.73
CA GLY A 228 -2.41 -3.32 24.76
C GLY A 228 -1.10 -3.93 24.30
N MET A 229 -1.00 -4.47 23.11
CA MET A 229 0.25 -4.93 22.52
C MET A 229 1.13 -3.78 22.01
N THR A 230 2.38 -4.08 21.71
CA THR A 230 3.32 -3.15 21.10
C THR A 230 3.84 -3.67 19.77
N ALA A 231 4.33 -2.78 18.90
CA ALA A 231 5.09 -3.20 17.73
C ALA A 231 6.26 -2.25 17.43
N SER A 232 7.24 -2.76 16.70
CA SER A 232 8.32 -1.96 16.11
C SER A 232 8.39 -2.18 14.61
N LEU A 233 8.72 -1.13 13.86
CA LEU A 233 9.04 -1.26 12.44
C LEU A 233 10.25 -0.41 12.07
N SER A 234 10.96 -0.82 11.02
CA SER A 234 12.06 -0.05 10.46
C SER A 234 12.05 -0.07 8.93
N ALA A 235 12.54 1.02 8.33
CA ALA A 235 12.80 1.09 6.90
C ALA A 235 14.15 1.80 6.65
N VAL A 236 15.01 1.16 5.86
CA VAL A 236 16.34 1.66 5.48
C VAL A 236 16.43 1.74 3.96
N LEU A 237 16.73 2.93 3.43
CA LEU A 237 16.75 3.22 1.99
C LEU A 237 18.07 2.90 1.28
N ALA A 238 19.13 2.62 2.02
CA ALA A 238 20.46 2.38 1.46
C ALA A 238 21.09 1.10 2.04
N THR A 239 20.43 -0.02 1.83
CA THR A 239 20.89 -1.34 2.25
C THR A 239 20.41 -2.41 1.27
N PRO A 240 21.09 -3.55 1.14
CA PRO A 240 20.57 -4.70 0.41
C PRO A 240 19.15 -5.08 0.88
N HIS A 241 18.40 -5.72 0.00
CA HIS A 241 17.04 -6.17 0.27
C HIS A 241 16.93 -6.93 1.61
N PHE A 242 16.00 -6.49 2.46
CA PHE A 242 15.63 -7.15 3.70
C PHE A 242 14.17 -6.85 4.02
N ILE A 243 13.32 -7.87 3.94
CA ILE A 243 11.90 -7.77 4.33
C ILE A 243 11.60 -8.88 5.33
N ARG A 244 11.07 -8.48 6.49
CA ARG A 244 10.70 -9.38 7.58
C ARG A 244 9.41 -8.89 8.23
N PHE A 245 8.55 -9.82 8.60
CA PHE A 245 7.37 -9.60 9.41
C PHE A 245 7.31 -10.67 10.51
N HIS A 246 7.32 -10.27 11.78
CA HIS A 246 7.40 -11.18 12.91
C HIS A 246 6.32 -10.86 13.94
N VAL A 247 5.64 -11.87 14.49
CA VAL A 247 4.62 -11.75 15.52
C VAL A 247 4.94 -12.68 16.69
N PHE A 248 5.02 -12.13 17.88
CA PHE A 248 5.22 -12.86 19.14
C PHE A 248 3.87 -13.01 19.83
N GLY A 249 3.37 -14.23 19.87
CA GLY A 249 2.23 -14.61 20.71
C GLY A 249 2.68 -15.28 22.00
N SER A 250 1.77 -15.43 22.96
CA SER A 250 2.06 -16.12 24.25
C SER A 250 2.32 -17.61 24.07
N ASP A 251 1.78 -18.23 23.03
CA ASP A 251 1.82 -19.69 22.80
C ASP A 251 2.88 -20.08 21.76
N GLN A 252 3.04 -19.23 20.73
CA GLN A 252 4.04 -19.39 19.68
C GLN A 252 4.34 -18.05 18.99
N TRP A 253 5.48 -18.00 18.31
CA TRP A 253 5.78 -16.90 17.40
C TRP A 253 5.85 -17.36 15.97
N VAL A 254 5.62 -16.41 15.04
CA VAL A 254 5.74 -16.63 13.59
C VAL A 254 6.58 -15.54 12.97
N GLU A 255 7.45 -15.90 12.04
CA GLU A 255 8.25 -14.99 11.23
C GLU A 255 8.03 -15.28 9.74
N VAL A 256 7.78 -14.23 8.96
CA VAL A 256 7.75 -14.28 7.49
C VAL A 256 8.95 -13.52 6.96
N ARG A 257 9.71 -14.13 6.06
CA ARG A 257 10.80 -13.50 5.29
C ARG A 257 10.58 -13.69 3.81
N ASN A 258 10.73 -12.60 3.06
CA ASN A 258 10.76 -12.63 1.61
C ASN A 258 12.24 -12.67 1.16
N ASP A 259 12.62 -13.64 0.32
CA ASP A 259 13.97 -13.76 -0.25
C ASP A 259 14.22 -12.72 -1.35
N THR A 260 13.15 -12.24 -2.01
CA THR A 260 13.17 -11.18 -2.99
C THR A 260 12.13 -10.10 -2.67
N HIS A 261 12.21 -8.97 -3.36
CA HIS A 261 11.18 -7.95 -3.25
C HIS A 261 9.83 -8.47 -3.80
N PRO A 262 8.69 -8.20 -3.16
CA PRO A 262 7.37 -8.69 -3.60
C PRO A 262 7.01 -8.38 -5.05
N ASP A 263 7.55 -7.28 -5.63
CA ASP A 263 7.37 -6.95 -7.05
C ASP A 263 8.21 -7.81 -8.00
N THR A 264 9.11 -8.63 -7.48
CA THR A 264 10.02 -9.44 -8.30
C THR A 264 9.45 -10.84 -8.46
N PRO A 265 8.98 -11.24 -9.65
CA PRO A 265 8.44 -12.58 -9.87
C PRO A 265 9.44 -13.68 -9.54
N GLY A 266 8.93 -14.82 -9.02
CA GLY A 266 9.70 -16.03 -8.76
C GLY A 266 10.37 -16.09 -7.38
N GLY A 267 10.15 -15.10 -6.51
CA GLY A 267 10.63 -15.14 -5.13
C GLY A 267 9.85 -16.09 -4.23
N ILE A 268 10.42 -16.40 -3.07
CA ILE A 268 9.81 -17.26 -2.06
C ILE A 268 9.66 -16.47 -0.75
N ALA A 269 8.50 -16.62 -0.09
CA ALA A 269 8.32 -16.22 1.29
C ALA A 269 8.42 -17.47 2.19
N GLU A 270 9.31 -17.44 3.16
CA GLU A 270 9.39 -18.47 4.20
C GLU A 270 8.64 -17.99 5.45
N LEU A 271 7.72 -18.82 5.95
CA LEU A 271 7.04 -18.62 7.22
C LEU A 271 7.58 -19.64 8.21
N VAL A 272 8.24 -19.17 9.27
CA VAL A 272 8.81 -19.98 10.33
C VAL A 272 7.93 -19.88 11.57
N LEU A 273 7.62 -21.04 12.17
CA LEU A 273 6.80 -21.19 13.36
C LEU A 273 7.64 -21.80 14.48
N ALA A 274 7.53 -21.25 15.68
CA ALA A 274 8.16 -21.86 16.84
C ALA A 274 7.20 -21.88 18.05
N LYS A 275 7.07 -23.04 18.65
CA LYS A 275 6.33 -23.28 19.86
C LYS A 275 7.21 -23.97 20.90
N THR A 276 7.05 -23.59 22.17
CA THR A 276 7.86 -24.16 23.26
C THR A 276 7.72 -25.67 23.32
N GLY A 277 8.86 -26.37 23.29
CA GLY A 277 8.91 -27.85 23.35
C GLY A 277 8.67 -28.56 22.03
N GLU A 278 8.43 -27.84 20.93
CA GLU A 278 8.29 -28.40 19.60
C GLU A 278 9.46 -27.98 18.69
N PRO A 279 9.84 -28.78 17.68
CA PRO A 279 10.77 -28.35 16.64
C PRO A 279 10.17 -27.19 15.84
N MET A 280 11.02 -26.24 15.42
CA MET A 280 10.58 -25.19 14.48
C MET A 280 10.07 -25.80 13.18
N LYS A 281 9.02 -25.23 12.64
CA LYS A 281 8.43 -25.60 11.36
C LYS A 281 8.62 -24.47 10.38
N THR A 282 8.85 -24.81 9.11
CA THR A 282 8.95 -23.84 8.01
C THR A 282 7.95 -24.20 6.93
N GLU A 283 7.15 -23.23 6.55
CA GLU A 283 6.26 -23.28 5.39
C GLU A 283 6.84 -22.38 4.30
N ARG A 284 6.68 -22.76 3.03
CA ARG A 284 7.17 -21.98 1.89
C ARG A 284 6.02 -21.60 0.99
N TYR A 285 6.00 -20.34 0.60
CA TYR A 285 4.99 -19.75 -0.27
C TYR A 285 5.68 -19.21 -1.52
N GLU A 286 5.24 -19.67 -2.67
CA GLU A 286 5.70 -19.14 -3.95
C GLU A 286 5.16 -17.71 -4.18
N TRP A 287 5.88 -16.97 -4.98
CA TRP A 287 5.48 -15.63 -5.37
C TRP A 287 4.10 -15.61 -6.03
N THR A 288 3.29 -14.65 -5.66
CA THR A 288 2.03 -14.31 -6.31
C THR A 288 2.02 -12.84 -6.70
N ASP A 289 1.31 -12.48 -7.77
CA ASP A 289 1.15 -11.08 -8.15
C ASP A 289 0.14 -10.39 -7.23
N THR A 290 0.62 -9.89 -6.11
CA THR A 290 -0.21 -9.22 -5.10
C THR A 290 -0.80 -7.89 -5.57
N VAL A 291 -0.16 -7.22 -6.53
CA VAL A 291 -0.69 -6.00 -7.17
C VAL A 291 -1.91 -6.35 -7.99
N VAL A 292 -1.82 -7.40 -8.82
CA VAL A 292 -2.97 -7.88 -9.60
C VAL A 292 -4.07 -8.38 -8.67
N ALA A 293 -3.74 -9.19 -7.66
CA ALA A 293 -4.72 -9.71 -6.70
C ALA A 293 -5.49 -8.58 -5.98
N ASN A 294 -4.83 -7.49 -5.62
CA ASN A 294 -5.48 -6.33 -5.02
C ASN A 294 -6.42 -5.62 -6.01
N LEU A 295 -5.99 -5.44 -7.25
CA LEU A 295 -6.83 -4.83 -8.29
C LEU A 295 -8.01 -5.72 -8.70
N GLU A 296 -7.85 -7.05 -8.70
CA GLU A 296 -8.96 -7.99 -8.90
C GLU A 296 -9.97 -7.94 -7.75
N ALA A 297 -9.50 -7.86 -6.49
CA ALA A 297 -10.39 -7.66 -5.35
C ALA A 297 -11.15 -6.33 -5.42
N PHE A 298 -10.51 -5.27 -5.93
CA PHE A 298 -11.18 -3.99 -6.21
C PHE A 298 -12.24 -4.15 -7.30
N ALA A 299 -11.95 -4.87 -8.38
CA ALA A 299 -12.92 -5.14 -9.43
C ALA A 299 -14.10 -5.99 -8.93
N ASP A 300 -13.85 -6.99 -8.08
CA ASP A 300 -14.89 -7.81 -7.46
C ASP A 300 -15.81 -6.97 -6.57
N ALA A 301 -15.26 -6.01 -5.83
CA ALA A 301 -16.07 -5.10 -5.02
C ALA A 301 -16.94 -4.18 -5.89
N ILE A 302 -16.41 -3.65 -6.99
CA ILE A 302 -17.19 -2.85 -7.97
C ILE A 302 -18.34 -3.67 -8.56
N ARG A 303 -18.12 -4.94 -8.85
CA ARG A 303 -19.12 -5.86 -9.40
C ARG A 303 -20.08 -6.45 -8.33
N GLY A 304 -19.87 -6.11 -7.05
CA GLY A 304 -20.68 -6.63 -5.95
C GLY A 304 -20.49 -8.14 -5.68
N ARG A 305 -19.38 -8.73 -6.14
CA ARG A 305 -19.05 -10.16 -5.95
C ARG A 305 -18.52 -10.43 -4.54
N ALA A 306 -17.69 -9.53 -4.01
CA ALA A 306 -17.12 -9.59 -2.68
C ALA A 306 -16.89 -8.18 -2.12
N PRO A 307 -16.90 -7.98 -0.78
CA PRO A 307 -16.50 -6.69 -0.21
C PRO A 307 -14.99 -6.47 -0.43
N TYR A 308 -14.59 -5.20 -0.65
CA TYR A 308 -13.18 -4.85 -0.69
C TYR A 308 -12.56 -5.00 0.72
N PRO A 309 -11.38 -5.67 0.87
CA PRO A 309 -10.86 -6.06 2.18
C PRO A 309 -10.14 -4.95 2.94
N TYR A 310 -10.59 -3.71 2.79
CA TYR A 310 -10.10 -2.52 3.50
C TYR A 310 -11.29 -1.72 3.98
N THR A 311 -11.29 -1.37 5.26
CA THR A 311 -12.32 -0.50 5.80
C THR A 311 -11.95 0.97 5.68
N SER A 312 -12.95 1.85 5.59
CA SER A 312 -12.74 3.30 5.60
C SER A 312 -11.93 3.77 6.80
N GLU A 313 -12.13 3.14 7.96
CA GLU A 313 -11.40 3.45 9.18
C GLU A 313 -9.94 3.09 9.08
N GLU A 314 -9.59 1.90 8.57
CA GLU A 314 -8.20 1.48 8.39
C GLU A 314 -7.46 2.40 7.42
N LEU A 315 -8.11 2.80 6.30
CA LEU A 315 -7.53 3.71 5.31
C LEU A 315 -7.17 5.06 5.93
N VAL A 316 -8.06 5.64 6.71
CA VAL A 316 -7.82 6.90 7.41
C VAL A 316 -6.76 6.73 8.48
N HIS A 317 -6.88 5.68 9.31
CA HIS A 317 -5.99 5.48 10.45
C HIS A 317 -4.54 5.22 10.04
N ASN A 318 -4.29 4.53 8.93
CA ASN A 318 -2.93 4.36 8.43
C ASN A 318 -2.26 5.69 8.05
N ILE A 319 -3.03 6.65 7.54
CA ILE A 319 -2.51 8.00 7.27
C ILE A 319 -2.34 8.81 8.56
N GLU A 320 -3.22 8.67 9.56
CA GLU A 320 -3.02 9.26 10.88
C GLU A 320 -1.73 8.76 11.53
N VAL A 321 -1.43 7.46 11.40
CA VAL A 321 -0.18 6.87 11.88
C VAL A 321 1.03 7.42 11.11
N LEU A 322 0.97 7.55 9.78
CA LEU A 322 2.04 8.17 8.98
C LEU A 322 2.30 9.62 9.41
N GLU A 323 1.24 10.42 9.59
CA GLU A 323 1.33 11.81 10.07
C GLU A 323 1.94 11.86 11.47
N ALA A 324 1.54 10.97 12.37
CA ALA A 324 2.09 10.88 13.73
C ALA A 324 3.58 10.47 13.72
N ILE A 325 4.00 9.56 12.83
CA ILE A 325 5.41 9.19 12.65
C ILE A 325 6.23 10.40 12.21
N ALA A 326 5.74 11.15 11.22
CA ALA A 326 6.42 12.36 10.76
C ALA A 326 6.58 13.39 11.90
N ARG A 327 5.49 13.67 12.63
CA ARG A 327 5.50 14.60 13.78
C ARG A 327 6.41 14.13 14.90
N SER A 328 6.37 12.84 15.25
CA SER A 328 7.22 12.27 16.29
C SER A 328 8.70 12.35 15.93
N SER A 329 9.05 12.07 14.68
CA SER A 329 10.45 12.16 14.21
C SER A 329 11.00 13.59 14.21
N GLU A 330 10.13 14.60 14.14
CA GLU A 330 10.50 16.02 14.21
C GLU A 330 10.62 16.54 15.64
N SER A 331 9.64 16.18 16.49
CA SER A 331 9.58 16.69 17.87
C SER A 331 10.42 15.87 18.85
N GLY A 332 10.71 14.59 18.55
CA GLY A 332 11.28 13.62 19.48
C GLY A 332 10.31 13.13 20.55
N GLU A 333 9.04 13.53 20.46
CA GLU A 333 8.00 13.21 21.44
C GLU A 333 7.16 12.01 21.01
N THR A 334 6.56 11.32 21.99
CA THR A 334 5.52 10.32 21.71
C THR A 334 4.22 11.03 21.33
N ILE A 335 3.66 10.67 20.19
CA ILE A 335 2.37 11.19 19.71
C ILE A 335 1.26 10.23 20.12
N HIS A 336 0.16 10.78 20.66
CA HIS A 336 -1.07 10.06 20.98
C HIS A 336 -2.10 10.30 19.87
N LEU A 337 -2.72 9.21 19.39
CA LEU A 337 -3.76 9.20 18.34
C LEU A 337 -5.16 9.07 18.96
#